data_22b11aff98913c20d5e5ea463f9e3ee4
#
_entry.id   22b11aff98913c20d5e5ea463f9e3ee4
#
_cell.length_a   1.000
_cell.length_b   1.000
_cell.length_c   1.000
_cell.angle_alpha   90.00
_cell.angle_beta   90.00
_cell.angle_gamma   90.00
#
_symmetry.space_group_name_H-M   'P 1'
#
loop_
_entity.id
_entity.type
_entity.pdbx_description
1 polymer ?
#
loop_
_entity_poly.entity_id
_entity_poly.type
_entity_poly.pdbx_seq_one_letter_code
_entity_poly.pdbx_strand_id
1 'polypeptide(L)'
;MAYLFAYFQGNHISQEAVCFAVSTDGYNFRALNGNKPVLDSKTISSTGGVRDPHILRAEDGKTFYMVLTDMVSANGWDSNRAMVMLRSTDLIHWTHSVVNIQKRFRGNKDLQRVWAPQTIYDSKKGRYMLYWSMKHGNGPDIIYYAYANKNFTDLATKPRPLFLPSDGKSCIDGDIVFKDGTYHLFYKTEGHGNGIRKATTSDLTSGCWTEEPGYKQLTSEAVEGSGTFRLIGQDKYILMYDVYMKGQYHFTETTDLSHFRFTDRPVNMNFHPRHGSIIPITQTELDRLVKEW
;
A
#
# COMPACT_ATOMS: atom_id res chain seq x y z
N MET A 1 -18.37 -8.40 11.22
CA MET A 1 -17.33 -7.98 10.24
C MET A 1 -17.15 -6.48 10.36
N ALA A 2 -15.91 -6.01 10.25
CA ALA A 2 -15.51 -4.62 10.34
C ALA A 2 -14.32 -4.39 9.38
N TYR A 3 -13.72 -3.21 9.43
CA TYR A 3 -12.56 -2.83 8.64
C TYR A 3 -11.43 -2.38 9.55
N LEU A 4 -10.19 -2.71 9.18
CA LEU A 4 -8.97 -2.20 9.75
C LEU A 4 -8.26 -1.35 8.71
N PHE A 5 -7.95 -0.10 9.04
CA PHE A 5 -7.13 0.81 8.26
C PHE A 5 -5.75 0.92 8.91
N ALA A 6 -4.71 0.48 8.19
CA ALA A 6 -3.32 0.72 8.54
C ALA A 6 -2.82 1.95 7.76
N TYR A 7 -2.26 2.94 8.47
CA TYR A 7 -1.83 4.21 7.89
C TYR A 7 -0.62 4.79 8.64
N PHE A 8 0.00 5.83 8.08
CA PHE A 8 0.93 6.69 8.80
C PHE A 8 0.40 8.15 8.77
N GLN A 9 1.03 9.09 9.47
CA GLN A 9 0.40 10.39 9.70
C GLN A 9 1.07 11.56 8.97
N GLY A 10 2.36 11.50 8.68
CA GLY A 10 3.05 12.63 8.06
C GLY A 10 4.57 12.48 8.00
N ASN A 11 5.27 13.58 7.74
CA ASN A 11 6.69 13.62 7.45
C ASN A 11 7.57 13.94 8.67
N HIS A 12 6.99 14.10 9.85
CA HIS A 12 7.78 14.22 11.07
C HIS A 12 8.12 12.83 11.60
N ILE A 13 9.32 12.62 12.16
CA ILE A 13 9.79 11.32 12.64
C ILE A 13 8.79 10.61 13.57
N SER A 14 8.05 11.33 14.40
CA SER A 14 7.01 10.78 15.27
C SER A 14 5.74 10.37 14.54
N GLN A 15 5.56 10.77 13.27
CA GLN A 15 4.43 10.49 12.41
C GLN A 15 4.74 9.43 11.35
N GLU A 16 6.03 9.12 11.16
CA GLU A 16 6.52 8.06 10.29
C GLU A 16 6.49 6.71 11.03
N ALA A 17 5.27 6.28 11.37
CA ALA A 17 5.01 5.08 12.15
C ALA A 17 3.62 4.52 11.80
N VAL A 18 3.44 3.21 12.02
CA VAL A 18 2.16 2.54 11.77
C VAL A 18 1.14 2.94 12.81
N CYS A 19 -0.01 3.45 12.35
CA CYS A 19 -1.20 3.69 13.12
C CYS A 19 -2.35 2.82 12.59
N PHE A 20 -3.31 2.51 13.46
CA PHE A 20 -4.50 1.75 13.12
C PHE A 20 -5.77 2.55 13.39
N ALA A 21 -6.76 2.39 12.52
CA ALA A 21 -8.13 2.83 12.75
C ALA A 21 -9.11 1.72 12.35
N VAL A 22 -10.29 1.73 12.93
CA VAL A 22 -11.33 0.74 12.67
C VAL A 22 -12.64 1.39 12.25
N SER A 23 -13.43 0.65 11.46
CA SER A 23 -14.75 1.03 11.01
C SER A 23 -15.68 -0.18 10.95
N THR A 24 -16.95 0.01 11.21
CA THR A 24 -17.99 -1.04 11.03
C THR A 24 -18.74 -0.91 9.71
N ASP A 25 -18.59 0.21 8.99
CA ASP A 25 -19.32 0.48 7.75
C ASP A 25 -18.43 0.82 6.54
N GLY A 26 -17.11 0.99 6.74
CA GLY A 26 -16.15 1.34 5.69
C GLY A 26 -16.11 2.82 5.32
N TYR A 27 -16.85 3.69 6.05
CA TYR A 27 -16.89 5.13 5.82
C TYR A 27 -16.54 5.95 7.07
N ASN A 28 -16.93 5.47 8.24
CA ASN A 28 -16.68 6.13 9.52
C ASN A 28 -15.55 5.40 10.25
N PHE A 29 -14.37 5.98 10.27
CA PHE A 29 -13.19 5.40 10.89
C PHE A 29 -12.82 6.11 12.19
N ARG A 30 -12.48 5.32 13.20
CA ARG A 30 -11.99 5.78 14.49
C ARG A 30 -10.57 5.25 14.73
N ALA A 31 -9.63 6.17 14.98
CA ALA A 31 -8.27 5.81 15.33
C ALA A 31 -8.22 4.99 16.63
N LEU A 32 -7.38 3.99 16.65
CA LEU A 32 -7.00 3.23 17.84
C LEU A 32 -5.82 3.90 18.56
N ASN A 33 -5.53 3.48 19.78
CA ASN A 33 -4.42 3.96 20.61
C ASN A 33 -4.36 5.51 20.74
N GLY A 34 -5.52 6.18 20.70
CA GLY A 34 -5.56 7.65 20.71
C GLY A 34 -4.81 8.30 19.55
N ASN A 35 -4.82 7.66 18.37
CA ASN A 35 -4.09 8.08 17.18
C ASN A 35 -2.54 8.07 17.35
N LYS A 36 -2.03 7.26 18.27
CA LYS A 36 -0.59 7.03 18.45
C LYS A 36 -0.16 5.76 17.70
N PRO A 37 1.14 5.62 17.39
CA PRO A 37 1.67 4.42 16.77
C PRO A 37 1.34 3.14 17.53
N VAL A 38 1.01 2.07 16.80
CA VAL A 38 0.76 0.72 17.33
C VAL A 38 2.01 -0.18 17.26
N LEU A 39 3.04 0.27 16.55
CA LEU A 39 4.35 -0.39 16.45
C LEU A 39 5.46 0.64 16.66
N ASP A 40 6.52 0.24 17.35
CA ASP A 40 7.71 1.08 17.50
C ASP A 40 8.57 1.01 16.24
N SER A 41 8.57 2.06 15.44
CA SER A 41 9.32 2.16 14.20
C SER A 41 10.83 1.95 14.39
N LYS A 42 11.39 2.36 15.54
CA LYS A 42 12.81 2.18 15.84
C LYS A 42 13.21 0.71 16.02
N THR A 43 12.27 -0.09 16.47
CA THR A 43 12.47 -1.53 16.65
C THR A 43 12.35 -2.30 15.35
N ILE A 44 11.39 -1.94 14.49
CA ILE A 44 11.04 -2.72 13.29
C ILE A 44 11.75 -2.29 12.01
N SER A 45 12.36 -1.10 11.98
CA SER A 45 13.00 -0.55 10.78
C SER A 45 14.50 -0.32 10.95
N SER A 46 15.22 -0.12 9.86
CA SER A 46 16.65 0.22 9.90
C SER A 46 16.91 1.72 9.98
N THR A 47 15.91 2.55 9.63
CA THR A 47 16.02 4.02 9.62
C THR A 47 15.42 4.68 10.86
N GLY A 48 14.57 3.97 11.61
CA GLY A 48 13.83 4.49 12.75
C GLY A 48 12.47 5.08 12.39
N GLY A 49 12.08 5.07 11.12
CA GLY A 49 10.78 5.49 10.60
C GLY A 49 10.21 4.51 9.58
N VAL A 50 8.89 4.45 9.47
CA VAL A 50 8.19 3.63 8.47
C VAL A 50 7.01 4.38 7.89
N ARG A 51 6.70 4.11 6.61
CA ARG A 51 5.64 4.76 5.85
C ARG A 51 4.85 3.75 5.02
N ASP A 52 3.76 4.19 4.44
CA ASP A 52 2.98 3.49 3.40
C ASP A 52 2.58 2.06 3.80
N PRO A 53 1.94 1.84 4.97
CA PRO A 53 1.62 0.49 5.39
C PRO A 53 0.58 -0.16 4.48
N HIS A 54 0.95 -1.30 3.91
CA HIS A 54 0.03 -2.18 3.20
C HIS A 54 -0.15 -3.48 3.98
N ILE A 55 -1.39 -3.76 4.38
CA ILE A 55 -1.76 -4.96 5.14
C ILE A 55 -2.61 -5.90 4.27
N LEU A 56 -2.36 -7.20 4.38
CA LEU A 56 -3.08 -8.26 3.68
C LEU A 56 -3.43 -9.40 4.63
N ARG A 57 -4.64 -9.93 4.54
CA ARG A 57 -4.99 -11.24 5.13
C ARG A 57 -4.52 -12.34 4.19
N ALA A 58 -3.77 -13.31 4.72
CA ALA A 58 -3.29 -14.46 3.96
C ALA A 58 -4.43 -15.41 3.56
N GLU A 59 -4.15 -16.27 2.56
CA GLU A 59 -5.09 -17.29 2.06
C GLU A 59 -5.52 -18.32 3.11
N ASP A 60 -4.75 -18.48 4.20
CA ASP A 60 -5.13 -19.33 5.33
C ASP A 60 -6.25 -18.72 6.21
N GLY A 61 -6.62 -17.46 5.93
CA GLY A 61 -7.63 -16.70 6.65
C GLY A 61 -7.25 -16.28 8.06
N LYS A 62 -6.04 -16.61 8.53
CA LYS A 62 -5.58 -16.42 9.92
C LYS A 62 -4.33 -15.59 10.05
N THR A 63 -3.43 -15.68 9.08
CA THR A 63 -2.19 -14.91 9.06
C THR A 63 -2.42 -13.55 8.42
N PHE A 64 -1.74 -12.55 8.92
CA PHE A 64 -1.67 -11.20 8.34
C PHE A 64 -0.25 -10.89 7.96
N TYR A 65 -0.08 -10.32 6.79
CA TYR A 65 1.16 -9.76 6.31
C TYR A 65 1.04 -8.25 6.21
N MET A 66 2.09 -7.54 6.56
CA MET A 66 2.17 -6.10 6.35
C MET A 66 3.55 -5.75 5.79
N VAL A 67 3.59 -4.82 4.85
CA VAL A 67 4.83 -4.32 4.26
C VAL A 67 4.86 -2.81 4.37
N LEU A 68 6.05 -2.25 4.61
CA LEU A 68 6.26 -0.84 4.90
C LEU A 68 7.47 -0.31 4.13
N THR A 69 7.44 0.95 3.76
CA THR A 69 8.63 1.71 3.36
C THR A 69 9.50 1.95 4.60
N ASP A 70 10.74 1.47 4.60
CA ASP A 70 11.73 1.74 5.66
C ASP A 70 12.41 3.08 5.38
N MET A 71 11.87 4.17 5.92
CA MET A 71 12.31 5.52 5.57
C MET A 71 12.01 6.53 6.66
N VAL A 72 12.94 7.47 6.82
CA VAL A 72 12.75 8.75 7.51
C VAL A 72 12.92 9.87 6.47
N SER A 73 11.87 10.62 6.17
CA SER A 73 11.87 11.63 5.09
C SER A 73 12.86 12.78 5.34
N ALA A 74 13.15 13.09 6.60
CA ALA A 74 14.16 14.07 6.96
C ALA A 74 15.58 13.71 6.47
N ASN A 75 15.85 12.43 6.16
CA ASN A 75 17.13 11.98 5.57
C ASN A 75 17.18 12.18 4.05
N GLY A 76 16.12 12.73 3.45
CA GLY A 76 15.97 12.96 2.02
C GLY A 76 15.13 11.89 1.32
N TRP A 77 14.43 12.31 0.25
CA TRP A 77 13.50 11.43 -0.49
C TRP A 77 14.19 10.28 -1.24
N ASP A 78 15.46 10.38 -1.53
CA ASP A 78 16.27 9.33 -2.17
C ASP A 78 17.17 8.57 -1.16
N SER A 79 16.81 8.56 0.12
CA SER A 79 17.66 8.02 1.20
C SER A 79 17.45 6.54 1.49
N ASN A 80 16.27 5.97 1.19
CA ASN A 80 15.96 4.61 1.59
C ASN A 80 16.33 3.54 0.55
N ARG A 81 16.68 2.34 1.04
CA ARG A 81 17.08 1.19 0.22
C ARG A 81 16.38 -0.09 0.64
N ALA A 82 15.45 0.02 1.60
CA ALA A 82 14.88 -1.13 2.26
C ALA A 82 13.35 -1.01 2.40
N MET A 83 12.74 -2.16 2.61
CA MET A 83 11.36 -2.31 3.06
C MET A 83 11.32 -3.16 4.32
N VAL A 84 10.28 -3.00 5.12
CA VAL A 84 10.00 -3.87 6.27
C VAL A 84 8.91 -4.86 5.88
N MET A 85 9.13 -6.13 6.21
CA MET A 85 8.14 -7.20 6.06
C MET A 85 7.72 -7.66 7.45
N LEU A 86 6.41 -7.72 7.70
CA LEU A 86 5.85 -8.12 8.99
C LEU A 86 4.84 -9.24 8.84
N ARG A 87 4.73 -10.05 9.88
CA ARG A 87 3.77 -11.14 9.99
C ARG A 87 3.14 -11.18 11.37
N SER A 88 1.81 -11.36 11.43
CA SER A 88 1.04 -11.53 12.65
C SER A 88 -0.04 -12.59 12.47
N THR A 89 -0.56 -13.14 13.57
CA THR A 89 -1.76 -13.99 13.59
C THR A 89 -2.88 -13.39 14.46
N ASP A 90 -2.66 -12.22 15.03
CA ASP A 90 -3.62 -11.59 15.95
C ASP A 90 -3.78 -10.07 15.72
N LEU A 91 -3.01 -9.47 14.78
CA LEU A 91 -2.96 -8.03 14.49
C LEU A 91 -2.32 -7.17 15.59
N ILE A 92 -1.88 -7.75 16.70
CA ILE A 92 -1.25 -7.08 17.84
C ILE A 92 0.24 -7.37 17.89
N HIS A 93 0.59 -8.64 17.89
CA HIS A 93 1.99 -9.10 17.95
C HIS A 93 2.51 -9.36 16.56
N TRP A 94 3.60 -8.67 16.20
CA TRP A 94 4.19 -8.73 14.87
C TRP A 94 5.65 -9.18 14.93
N THR A 95 5.97 -10.21 14.17
CA THR A 95 7.38 -10.50 13.80
C THR A 95 7.75 -9.66 12.60
N HIS A 96 9.01 -9.24 12.49
CA HIS A 96 9.47 -8.38 11.42
C HIS A 96 10.81 -8.80 10.84
N SER A 97 11.10 -8.32 9.65
CA SER A 97 12.41 -8.35 9.00
C SER A 97 12.58 -7.13 8.11
N VAL A 98 13.83 -6.69 7.96
CA VAL A 98 14.20 -5.59 7.05
C VAL A 98 14.91 -6.17 5.84
N VAL A 99 14.39 -5.91 4.65
CA VAL A 99 14.97 -6.35 3.38
C VAL A 99 15.58 -5.15 2.66
N ASN A 100 16.89 -5.01 2.75
CA ASN A 100 17.63 -3.98 2.02
C ASN A 100 17.93 -4.47 0.60
N ILE A 101 17.22 -3.95 -0.38
CA ILE A 101 17.29 -4.37 -1.80
C ILE A 101 18.68 -4.18 -2.37
N GLN A 102 19.33 -3.05 -2.06
CA GLN A 102 20.66 -2.72 -2.58
C GLN A 102 21.72 -3.70 -2.09
N LYS A 103 21.69 -4.06 -0.81
CA LYS A 103 22.63 -5.01 -0.20
C LYS A 103 22.31 -6.46 -0.58
N ARG A 104 21.03 -6.79 -0.68
CA ARG A 104 20.57 -8.17 -0.89
C ARG A 104 20.77 -8.67 -2.31
N PHE A 105 20.66 -7.78 -3.32
CA PHE A 105 20.69 -8.16 -4.72
C PHE A 105 21.74 -7.39 -5.50
N ARG A 106 22.60 -8.12 -6.22
CA ARG A 106 23.61 -7.51 -7.12
C ARG A 106 22.93 -6.74 -8.26
N GLY A 107 23.53 -5.65 -8.70
CA GLY A 107 23.04 -4.82 -9.80
C GLY A 107 22.26 -3.58 -9.34
N ASN A 108 22.13 -3.35 -8.04
CA ASN A 108 21.38 -2.22 -7.47
C ASN A 108 22.30 -1.14 -6.86
N LYS A 109 23.53 -0.96 -7.36
CA LYS A 109 24.48 0.03 -6.80
C LYS A 109 23.97 1.46 -6.90
N ASP A 110 23.26 1.77 -7.96
CA ASP A 110 22.69 3.07 -8.30
C ASP A 110 21.25 3.26 -7.83
N LEU A 111 20.74 2.31 -7.03
CA LEU A 111 19.39 2.39 -6.45
C LEU A 111 19.25 3.66 -5.61
N GLN A 112 18.24 4.48 -5.91
CA GLN A 112 17.95 5.73 -5.22
C GLN A 112 16.91 5.56 -4.10
N ARG A 113 15.84 4.79 -4.39
CA ARG A 113 14.73 4.62 -3.45
C ARG A 113 13.96 3.31 -3.65
N VAL A 114 13.30 2.87 -2.57
CA VAL A 114 12.40 1.71 -2.47
C VAL A 114 11.15 2.20 -1.75
N TRP A 115 10.05 2.46 -2.47
CA TRP A 115 8.89 3.13 -1.94
C TRP A 115 7.60 2.32 -2.06
N ALA A 116 6.72 2.52 -1.08
CA ALA A 116 5.35 2.04 -1.05
C ALA A 116 5.20 0.56 -1.47
N PRO A 117 5.86 -0.38 -0.76
CA PRO A 117 5.69 -1.78 -1.04
C PRO A 117 4.27 -2.22 -0.71
N GLN A 118 3.72 -3.03 -1.60
CA GLN A 118 2.45 -3.70 -1.40
C GLN A 118 2.58 -5.21 -1.66
N THR A 119 1.55 -5.97 -1.32
CA THR A 119 1.56 -7.42 -1.46
C THR A 119 0.24 -7.93 -2.02
N ILE A 120 0.31 -8.92 -2.91
CA ILE A 120 -0.85 -9.63 -3.45
C ILE A 120 -0.53 -11.14 -3.50
N TYR A 121 -1.55 -11.98 -3.33
CA TYR A 121 -1.39 -13.41 -3.58
C TYR A 121 -1.54 -13.70 -5.06
N ASP A 122 -0.48 -14.21 -5.67
CA ASP A 122 -0.51 -14.72 -7.04
C ASP A 122 -1.00 -16.17 -7.03
N SER A 123 -2.27 -16.37 -7.30
CA SER A 123 -2.91 -17.69 -7.29
C SER A 123 -2.35 -18.64 -8.36
N LYS A 124 -1.88 -18.12 -9.50
CA LYS A 124 -1.24 -18.92 -10.57
C LYS A 124 0.11 -19.49 -10.13
N LYS A 125 0.84 -18.78 -9.25
CA LYS A 125 2.14 -19.20 -8.73
C LYS A 125 2.05 -19.83 -7.33
N GLY A 126 0.91 -19.67 -6.63
CA GLY A 126 0.73 -20.10 -5.24
C GLY A 126 1.65 -19.36 -4.27
N ARG A 127 1.92 -18.09 -4.49
CA ARG A 127 2.92 -17.30 -3.75
C ARG A 127 2.48 -15.87 -3.54
N TYR A 128 2.98 -15.25 -2.46
CA TYR A 128 2.82 -13.82 -2.23
C TYR A 128 3.84 -13.04 -3.04
N MET A 129 3.36 -12.17 -3.91
CA MET A 129 4.15 -11.22 -4.68
C MET A 129 4.16 -9.89 -3.95
N LEU A 130 5.37 -9.36 -3.67
CA LEU A 130 5.55 -7.98 -3.27
C LEU A 130 5.82 -7.15 -4.52
N TYR A 131 5.27 -5.95 -4.57
CA TYR A 131 5.56 -4.98 -5.62
C TYR A 131 5.72 -3.59 -5.01
N TRP A 132 6.59 -2.78 -5.58
CA TRP A 132 6.99 -1.50 -5.00
C TRP A 132 7.63 -0.60 -6.06
N SER A 133 7.72 0.70 -5.79
CA SER A 133 8.39 1.65 -6.66
C SER A 133 9.89 1.66 -6.41
N MET A 134 10.68 1.57 -7.46
CA MET A 134 12.15 1.69 -7.42
C MET A 134 12.63 2.68 -8.46
N LYS A 135 13.69 3.42 -8.10
CA LYS A 135 14.40 4.34 -8.98
C LYS A 135 15.90 4.02 -9.02
N HIS A 136 16.45 3.95 -10.20
CA HIS A 136 17.88 3.74 -10.47
C HIS A 136 18.49 4.98 -11.14
N GLY A 137 19.52 5.54 -10.53
CA GLY A 137 20.23 6.70 -11.04
C GLY A 137 19.27 7.84 -11.42
N ASN A 138 19.39 8.34 -12.65
CA ASN A 138 18.53 9.39 -13.20
C ASN A 138 17.32 8.86 -13.99
N GLY A 139 17.08 7.55 -13.94
CA GLY A 139 15.93 6.92 -14.61
C GLY A 139 14.58 7.24 -13.96
N PRO A 140 13.48 6.79 -14.58
CA PRO A 140 12.15 6.93 -13.99
C PRO A 140 11.98 6.00 -12.78
N ASP A 141 10.99 6.32 -11.94
CA ASP A 141 10.46 5.36 -11.00
C ASP A 141 9.65 4.30 -11.75
N ILE A 142 9.93 3.04 -11.45
CA ILE A 142 9.30 1.88 -12.07
C ILE A 142 8.71 1.02 -10.97
N ILE A 143 7.54 0.44 -11.18
CA ILE A 143 7.01 -0.57 -10.26
C ILE A 143 7.71 -1.89 -10.55
N TYR A 144 8.42 -2.40 -9.54
CA TYR A 144 9.10 -3.69 -9.54
C TYR A 144 8.34 -4.72 -8.71
N TYR A 145 8.65 -6.00 -8.88
CA TYR A 145 8.12 -7.07 -8.07
C TYR A 145 9.16 -8.13 -7.73
N ALA A 146 8.90 -8.86 -6.67
CA ALA A 146 9.55 -10.11 -6.32
C ALA A 146 8.60 -10.97 -5.48
N TYR A 147 8.87 -12.27 -5.40
CA TYR A 147 8.10 -13.17 -4.55
C TYR A 147 8.72 -13.28 -3.15
N ALA A 148 7.89 -13.26 -2.13
CA ALA A 148 8.29 -13.55 -0.76
C ALA A 148 8.77 -15.00 -0.59
N ASN A 149 9.63 -15.24 0.39
CA ASN A 149 9.89 -16.58 0.88
C ASN A 149 8.69 -17.12 1.67
N LYS A 150 8.68 -18.41 1.98
CA LYS A 150 7.56 -19.10 2.66
C LYS A 150 7.22 -18.50 4.04
N ASN A 151 8.21 -17.94 4.73
CA ASN A 151 8.04 -17.40 6.08
C ASN A 151 7.68 -15.90 6.08
N PHE A 152 7.62 -15.26 4.89
CA PHE A 152 7.42 -13.84 4.71
C PHE A 152 8.46 -12.98 5.47
N THR A 153 9.75 -13.39 5.41
CA THR A 153 10.87 -12.73 6.08
C THR A 153 11.94 -12.22 5.13
N ASP A 154 11.86 -12.56 3.84
CA ASP A 154 12.81 -12.14 2.80
C ASP A 154 12.18 -12.34 1.43
N LEU A 155 12.82 -11.80 0.39
CA LEU A 155 12.46 -12.04 -1.00
C LEU A 155 13.17 -13.30 -1.50
N ALA A 156 12.40 -14.25 -2.03
CA ALA A 156 12.90 -15.50 -2.60
C ALA A 156 13.36 -15.34 -4.05
N THR A 157 12.97 -14.26 -4.73
CA THR A 157 13.38 -13.96 -6.11
C THR A 157 14.01 -12.57 -6.19
N LYS A 158 14.81 -12.35 -7.24
CA LYS A 158 15.35 -11.02 -7.53
C LYS A 158 14.22 -10.07 -7.98
N PRO A 159 14.31 -8.77 -7.66
CA PRO A 159 13.43 -7.76 -8.23
C PRO A 159 13.44 -7.76 -9.75
N ARG A 160 12.27 -7.63 -10.36
CA ARG A 160 12.07 -7.49 -11.81
C ARG A 160 11.07 -6.36 -12.06
N PRO A 161 11.18 -5.61 -13.17
CA PRO A 161 10.15 -4.67 -13.57
C PRO A 161 8.79 -5.37 -13.69
N LEU A 162 7.77 -4.78 -13.10
CA LEU A 162 6.37 -5.19 -13.22
C LEU A 162 5.64 -4.30 -14.20
N PHE A 163 5.78 -2.98 -14.02
CA PHE A 163 5.05 -2.01 -14.82
C PHE A 163 5.82 -0.69 -14.94
N LEU A 164 5.87 -0.17 -16.15
CA LEU A 164 6.25 1.18 -16.50
C LEU A 164 5.24 1.71 -17.51
N PRO A 165 4.69 2.92 -17.35
CA PRO A 165 3.82 3.53 -18.35
C PRO A 165 4.45 3.57 -19.75
N SER A 166 3.62 3.45 -20.80
CA SER A 166 4.08 3.41 -22.19
C SER A 166 4.81 4.69 -22.65
N ASP A 167 4.55 5.82 -21.98
CA ASP A 167 5.25 7.09 -22.19
C ASP A 167 6.66 7.13 -21.53
N GLY A 168 7.05 6.06 -20.83
CA GLY A 168 8.35 5.91 -20.19
C GLY A 168 8.59 6.80 -18.97
N LYS A 169 7.55 7.47 -18.46
CA LYS A 169 7.67 8.37 -17.31
C LYS A 169 7.49 7.67 -15.98
N SER A 170 7.90 8.33 -14.89
CA SER A 170 7.84 7.79 -13.54
C SER A 170 6.42 7.45 -13.09
N CYS A 171 6.29 6.31 -12.41
CA CYS A 171 5.08 5.90 -11.70
C CYS A 171 5.42 5.31 -10.33
N ILE A 172 4.59 5.64 -9.34
CA ILE A 172 4.74 5.18 -7.95
C ILE A 172 3.40 4.72 -7.38
N ASP A 173 3.40 4.24 -6.14
CA ASP A 173 2.21 3.91 -5.34
C ASP A 173 1.24 2.97 -6.06
N GLY A 174 1.77 1.87 -6.59
CA GLY A 174 0.94 0.87 -7.25
C GLY A 174 0.03 0.17 -6.25
N ASP A 175 -1.26 0.02 -6.58
CA ASP A 175 -2.25 -0.76 -5.86
C ASP A 175 -2.94 -1.74 -6.81
N ILE A 176 -2.84 -3.05 -6.56
CA ILE A 176 -3.37 -4.08 -7.45
C ILE A 176 -4.57 -4.77 -6.82
N VAL A 177 -5.69 -4.73 -7.52
CA VAL A 177 -6.94 -5.43 -7.18
C VAL A 177 -7.24 -6.50 -8.21
N PHE A 178 -7.63 -7.70 -7.76
CA PHE A 178 -8.12 -8.76 -8.63
C PHE A 178 -9.63 -8.82 -8.63
N LYS A 179 -10.24 -8.73 -9.81
CA LYS A 179 -11.68 -8.85 -10.01
C LYS A 179 -11.98 -9.55 -11.33
N ASP A 180 -12.83 -10.57 -11.28
CA ASP A 180 -13.39 -11.24 -12.46
C ASP A 180 -12.32 -11.68 -13.50
N GLY A 181 -11.23 -12.28 -13.03
CA GLY A 181 -10.15 -12.78 -13.89
C GLY A 181 -9.13 -11.71 -14.33
N THR A 182 -9.30 -10.47 -13.92
CA THR A 182 -8.48 -9.32 -14.32
C THR A 182 -7.80 -8.69 -13.10
N TYR A 183 -6.51 -8.39 -13.23
CA TYR A 183 -5.78 -7.56 -12.29
C TYR A 183 -5.87 -6.09 -12.73
N HIS A 184 -6.25 -5.23 -11.81
CA HIS A 184 -6.39 -3.79 -12.00
C HIS A 184 -5.31 -3.10 -11.17
N LEU A 185 -4.34 -2.48 -11.82
CA LEU A 185 -3.27 -1.71 -11.19
C LEU A 185 -3.66 -0.23 -11.23
N PHE A 186 -3.86 0.37 -10.06
CA PHE A 186 -3.89 1.81 -9.89
C PHE A 186 -2.49 2.29 -9.56
N TYR A 187 -2.04 3.39 -10.16
CA TYR A 187 -0.71 3.93 -9.93
C TYR A 187 -0.70 5.44 -10.05
N LYS A 188 0.17 6.08 -9.28
CA LYS A 188 0.37 7.53 -9.36
C LYS A 188 1.39 7.88 -10.44
N THR A 189 1.10 8.88 -11.27
CA THR A 189 2.09 9.52 -12.15
C THR A 189 2.97 10.45 -11.30
N GLU A 190 4.30 10.30 -11.38
CA GLU A 190 5.24 11.05 -10.54
C GLU A 190 5.98 12.10 -11.36
N GLY A 191 5.87 13.39 -10.92
CA GLY A 191 6.53 14.53 -11.57
C GLY A 191 5.88 15.00 -12.89
N HIS A 192 4.75 14.40 -13.28
CA HIS A 192 3.99 14.82 -14.47
C HIS A 192 2.50 14.48 -14.27
N GLY A 193 1.69 15.48 -14.02
CA GLY A 193 0.24 15.33 -13.81
C GLY A 193 -0.17 14.94 -12.38
N ASN A 194 0.67 14.25 -11.60
CA ASN A 194 0.45 13.89 -10.19
C ASN A 194 -0.95 13.37 -9.87
N GLY A 195 -1.42 12.40 -10.64
CA GLY A 195 -2.74 11.79 -10.50
C GLY A 195 -2.69 10.27 -10.61
N ILE A 196 -3.81 9.63 -10.29
CA ILE A 196 -3.97 8.17 -10.32
C ILE A 196 -4.45 7.73 -11.69
N ARG A 197 -3.66 6.88 -12.35
CA ARG A 197 -4.02 6.18 -13.58
C ARG A 197 -4.26 4.71 -13.32
N LYS A 198 -4.70 4.00 -14.34
CA LYS A 198 -5.02 2.58 -14.26
C LYS A 198 -4.47 1.81 -15.46
N ALA A 199 -4.00 0.59 -15.17
CA ALA A 199 -3.68 -0.42 -16.17
C ALA A 199 -4.26 -1.78 -15.76
N THR A 200 -4.47 -2.67 -16.72
CA THR A 200 -5.06 -3.99 -16.50
C THR A 200 -4.25 -5.10 -17.14
N THR A 201 -4.30 -6.29 -16.56
CA THR A 201 -3.73 -7.52 -17.14
C THR A 201 -4.49 -8.77 -16.66
N SER A 202 -4.46 -9.84 -17.39
CA SER A 202 -4.92 -11.17 -16.94
C SER A 202 -3.81 -12.03 -16.31
N ASP A 203 -2.56 -11.55 -16.35
CA ASP A 203 -1.40 -12.24 -15.77
C ASP A 203 -0.39 -11.24 -15.22
N LEU A 204 -0.20 -11.24 -13.89
CA LEU A 204 0.66 -10.30 -13.17
C LEU A 204 2.08 -10.20 -13.74
N THR A 205 2.64 -11.30 -14.23
CA THR A 205 4.04 -11.38 -14.63
C THR A 205 4.25 -11.52 -16.14
N SER A 206 3.20 -11.33 -16.94
CA SER A 206 3.30 -11.41 -18.42
C SER A 206 4.11 -10.27 -19.04
N GLY A 207 4.26 -9.15 -18.33
CA GLY A 207 4.79 -7.90 -18.89
C GLY A 207 3.80 -7.17 -19.83
N CYS A 208 2.58 -7.70 -19.97
CA CYS A 208 1.54 -7.15 -20.84
C CYS A 208 0.46 -6.47 -20.00
N TRP A 209 0.60 -5.18 -19.77
CA TRP A 209 -0.38 -4.33 -19.12
C TRP A 209 -1.04 -3.42 -20.15
N THR A 210 -2.36 -3.30 -20.10
CA THR A 210 -3.13 -2.39 -20.97
C THR A 210 -3.50 -1.16 -20.14
N GLU A 211 -3.00 0.00 -20.52
CA GLU A 211 -3.33 1.26 -19.85
C GLU A 211 -4.72 1.74 -20.25
N GLU A 212 -5.49 2.20 -19.27
CA GLU A 212 -6.74 2.88 -19.49
C GLU A 212 -6.53 4.40 -19.58
N PRO A 213 -7.28 5.11 -20.46
CA PRO A 213 -7.13 6.55 -20.61
C PRO A 213 -7.63 7.31 -19.37
N GLY A 214 -7.07 8.50 -19.18
CA GLY A 214 -7.48 9.45 -18.16
C GLY A 214 -7.06 9.11 -16.74
N TYR A 215 -7.26 10.08 -15.85
CA TYR A 215 -7.09 9.92 -14.42
C TYR A 215 -8.34 9.34 -13.77
N LYS A 216 -8.16 8.62 -12.66
CA LYS A 216 -9.26 7.94 -11.94
C LYS A 216 -9.72 8.71 -10.69
N GLN A 217 -8.92 9.65 -10.18
CA GLN A 217 -9.38 10.56 -9.12
C GLN A 217 -10.41 11.56 -9.64
N LEU A 218 -11.31 11.99 -8.74
CA LEU A 218 -12.38 12.95 -9.03
C LEU A 218 -12.06 14.38 -8.55
N THR A 219 -10.79 14.74 -8.49
CA THR A 219 -10.31 16.08 -8.13
C THR A 219 -9.24 16.52 -9.12
N SER A 220 -9.10 17.83 -9.32
CA SER A 220 -8.00 18.44 -10.08
C SER A 220 -6.73 18.60 -9.25
N GLU A 221 -6.81 18.37 -7.94
CA GLU A 221 -5.66 18.45 -7.04
C GLU A 221 -4.69 17.29 -7.28
N ALA A 222 -3.42 17.51 -6.90
CA ALA A 222 -2.43 16.45 -6.89
C ALA A 222 -2.77 15.41 -5.80
N VAL A 223 -2.73 14.14 -6.17
CA VAL A 223 -3.08 13.00 -5.29
C VAL A 223 -2.01 11.93 -5.34
N GLU A 224 -1.95 11.11 -4.29
CA GLU A 224 -1.06 9.95 -4.19
C GLU A 224 -1.68 8.85 -3.33
N GLY A 225 -0.96 7.73 -3.16
CA GLY A 225 -1.32 6.71 -2.19
C GLY A 225 -2.66 6.05 -2.48
N SER A 226 -2.90 5.60 -3.71
CA SER A 226 -4.10 4.84 -4.04
C SER A 226 -4.19 3.56 -3.22
N GLY A 227 -5.37 3.30 -2.65
CA GLY A 227 -5.70 2.06 -1.98
C GLY A 227 -7.13 1.66 -2.30
N THR A 228 -7.34 0.39 -2.64
CA THR A 228 -8.65 -0.10 -3.02
C THR A 228 -9.13 -1.19 -2.06
N PHE A 229 -10.36 -1.09 -1.58
CA PHE A 229 -10.98 -2.14 -0.78
C PHE A 229 -12.43 -2.37 -1.18
N ARG A 230 -12.90 -3.61 -0.99
CA ARG A 230 -14.29 -3.97 -1.25
C ARG A 230 -15.17 -3.74 -0.02
N LEU A 231 -16.36 -3.19 -0.22
CA LEU A 231 -17.33 -3.08 0.85
C LEU A 231 -17.91 -4.45 1.22
N ILE A 232 -17.94 -4.74 2.52
CA ILE A 232 -18.42 -6.01 3.07
C ILE A 232 -19.89 -6.21 2.69
N GLY A 233 -20.19 -7.39 2.10
CA GLY A 233 -21.55 -7.75 1.70
C GLY A 233 -22.06 -7.04 0.44
N GLN A 234 -21.21 -6.28 -0.27
CA GLN A 234 -21.60 -5.54 -1.47
C GLN A 234 -20.64 -5.85 -2.63
N ASP A 235 -21.15 -5.75 -3.86
CA ASP A 235 -20.30 -5.73 -5.06
C ASP A 235 -19.92 -4.28 -5.40
N LYS A 236 -19.29 -3.62 -4.45
CA LYS A 236 -18.85 -2.24 -4.53
C LYS A 236 -17.43 -2.12 -3.96
N TYR A 237 -16.60 -1.36 -4.63
CA TYR A 237 -15.25 -1.04 -4.23
C TYR A 237 -15.13 0.45 -3.91
N ILE A 238 -14.25 0.75 -2.98
CA ILE A 238 -13.80 2.11 -2.69
C ILE A 238 -12.38 2.22 -3.24
N LEU A 239 -12.12 3.25 -4.04
CA LEU A 239 -10.79 3.76 -4.32
C LEU A 239 -10.58 4.98 -3.41
N MET A 240 -9.63 4.87 -2.51
CA MET A 240 -9.21 5.96 -1.65
C MET A 240 -7.87 6.53 -2.10
N TYR A 241 -7.62 7.80 -1.85
CA TYR A 241 -6.36 8.47 -2.16
C TYR A 241 -6.14 9.72 -1.30
N ASP A 242 -4.87 10.05 -1.10
CA ASP A 242 -4.39 11.20 -0.31
C ASP A 242 -4.29 12.44 -1.21
N VAL A 243 -5.07 13.47 -0.90
CA VAL A 243 -4.90 14.83 -1.43
C VAL A 243 -3.85 15.53 -0.59
N TYR A 244 -2.60 15.08 -0.74
CA TYR A 244 -1.51 15.27 0.21
C TYR A 244 -1.16 16.73 0.49
N MET A 245 -1.37 17.64 -0.47
CA MET A 245 -1.12 19.07 -0.27
C MET A 245 -2.19 19.75 0.60
N LYS A 246 -3.35 19.09 0.80
CA LYS A 246 -4.49 19.62 1.59
C LYS A 246 -4.72 18.85 2.89
N GLY A 247 -3.99 17.76 3.13
CA GLY A 247 -4.22 16.88 4.27
C GLY A 247 -5.62 16.26 4.28
N GLN A 248 -6.16 15.94 3.10
CA GLN A 248 -7.49 15.36 2.93
C GLN A 248 -7.37 13.98 2.31
N TYR A 249 -8.28 13.09 2.69
CA TYR A 249 -8.40 11.76 2.11
C TYR A 249 -9.73 11.64 1.40
N HIS A 250 -9.72 11.28 0.12
CA HIS A 250 -10.94 11.12 -0.66
C HIS A 250 -11.29 9.64 -0.83
N PHE A 251 -12.58 9.34 -0.75
CA PHE A 251 -13.14 8.03 -1.08
C PHE A 251 -14.05 8.18 -2.28
N THR A 252 -13.85 7.34 -3.28
CA THR A 252 -14.72 7.23 -4.46
C THR A 252 -15.23 5.81 -4.59
N GLU A 253 -16.44 5.64 -5.10
CA GLU A 253 -17.13 4.34 -5.26
C GLU A 253 -17.11 3.87 -6.70
N THR A 254 -17.03 2.55 -6.88
CA THR A 254 -17.12 1.89 -8.17
C THR A 254 -17.66 0.47 -8.03
N THR A 255 -18.28 -0.06 -9.06
CA THR A 255 -18.65 -1.49 -9.18
C THR A 255 -17.83 -2.23 -10.23
N ASP A 256 -17.17 -1.49 -11.14
CA ASP A 256 -16.42 -2.03 -12.28
C ASP A 256 -14.92 -1.70 -12.27
N LEU A 257 -14.44 -0.97 -11.24
CA LEU A 257 -13.05 -0.51 -11.10
C LEU A 257 -12.57 0.41 -12.25
N SER A 258 -13.49 0.98 -13.05
CA SER A 258 -13.18 1.86 -14.18
C SER A 258 -13.92 3.19 -14.11
N HIS A 259 -15.18 3.18 -13.68
CA HIS A 259 -16.01 4.36 -13.51
C HIS A 259 -16.19 4.65 -12.02
N PHE A 260 -15.80 5.85 -11.61
CA PHE A 260 -15.80 6.26 -10.21
C PHE A 260 -16.77 7.43 -10.00
N ARG A 261 -17.40 7.47 -8.83
CA ARG A 261 -18.19 8.59 -8.32
C ARG A 261 -17.83 8.88 -6.88
N PHE A 262 -18.10 10.07 -6.40
CA PHE A 262 -18.01 10.32 -4.95
C PHE A 262 -19.00 9.45 -4.20
N THR A 263 -18.65 9.11 -2.95
CA THR A 263 -19.52 8.33 -2.09
C THR A 263 -20.80 9.13 -1.76
N ASP A 264 -21.95 8.45 -1.75
CA ASP A 264 -23.21 9.05 -1.31
C ASP A 264 -23.27 9.26 0.21
N ARG A 265 -22.31 8.69 0.95
CA ARG A 265 -22.21 8.73 2.41
C ARG A 265 -21.01 9.58 2.80
N PRO A 266 -21.14 10.40 3.89
CA PRO A 266 -19.99 11.13 4.40
C PRO A 266 -18.91 10.17 4.90
N VAL A 267 -17.66 10.50 4.61
CA VAL A 267 -16.48 9.83 5.15
C VAL A 267 -15.98 10.63 6.33
N ASN A 268 -15.96 10.03 7.51
CA ASN A 268 -15.51 10.68 8.74
C ASN A 268 -14.31 9.96 9.33
N MET A 269 -13.31 10.74 9.69
CA MET A 269 -12.11 10.28 10.37
C MET A 269 -11.77 11.27 11.49
N ASN A 270 -11.47 10.77 12.69
CA ASN A 270 -10.99 11.60 13.80
C ASN A 270 -9.46 11.73 13.81
N PHE A 271 -8.83 11.53 12.64
CA PHE A 271 -7.39 11.55 12.40
C PHE A 271 -7.11 11.98 10.96
N HIS A 272 -5.86 12.29 10.65
CA HIS A 272 -5.42 12.65 9.30
C HIS A 272 -4.45 11.58 8.79
N PRO A 273 -4.95 10.59 8.02
CA PRO A 273 -4.10 9.55 7.47
C PRO A 273 -3.30 10.08 6.28
N ARG A 274 -2.13 9.46 6.08
CA ARG A 274 -1.41 9.43 4.82
C ARG A 274 -1.56 8.04 4.21
N HIS A 275 -0.94 7.81 3.04
CA HIS A 275 -0.97 6.55 2.29
C HIS A 275 -1.02 5.31 3.20
N GLY A 276 -1.99 4.44 2.97
CA GLY A 276 -2.20 3.22 3.73
C GLY A 276 -3.18 2.28 3.05
N SER A 277 -3.62 1.24 3.75
CA SER A 277 -4.51 0.23 3.19
C SER A 277 -5.57 -0.25 4.18
N ILE A 278 -6.71 -0.69 3.64
CA ILE A 278 -7.87 -1.16 4.42
C ILE A 278 -8.16 -2.61 4.10
N ILE A 279 -8.34 -3.43 5.14
CA ILE A 279 -8.77 -4.83 5.00
C ILE A 279 -10.03 -5.12 5.82
N PRO A 280 -10.84 -6.10 5.41
CA PRO A 280 -11.92 -6.61 6.24
C PRO A 280 -11.35 -7.41 7.42
N ILE A 281 -11.97 -7.24 8.60
CA ILE A 281 -11.68 -7.99 9.82
C ILE A 281 -12.96 -8.58 10.42
N THR A 282 -12.80 -9.64 11.19
CA THR A 282 -13.90 -10.27 11.92
C THR A 282 -14.29 -9.44 13.15
N GLN A 283 -15.46 -9.73 13.74
CA GLN A 283 -15.85 -9.09 14.99
C GLN A 283 -14.87 -9.42 16.13
N THR A 284 -14.43 -10.66 16.22
CA THR A 284 -13.43 -11.09 17.23
C THR A 284 -12.10 -10.34 17.11
N GLU A 285 -11.65 -10.07 15.89
CA GLU A 285 -10.43 -9.28 15.65
C GLU A 285 -10.65 -7.81 16.03
N LEU A 286 -11.81 -7.24 15.68
CA LEU A 286 -12.19 -5.89 16.11
C LEU A 286 -12.20 -5.76 17.64
N ASP A 287 -12.87 -6.70 18.33
CA ASP A 287 -12.99 -6.68 19.79
C ASP A 287 -11.62 -6.79 20.46
N ARG A 288 -10.72 -7.61 19.88
CA ARG A 288 -9.34 -7.74 20.35
C ARG A 288 -8.56 -6.43 20.19
N LEU A 289 -8.63 -5.81 19.01
CA LEU A 289 -7.95 -4.54 18.72
C LEU A 289 -8.44 -3.41 19.63
N VAL A 290 -9.76 -3.30 19.85
CA VAL A 290 -10.36 -2.26 20.71
C VAL A 290 -10.03 -2.50 22.19
N LYS A 291 -9.82 -3.74 22.61
CA LYS A 291 -9.42 -4.08 23.98
C LYS A 291 -7.95 -3.75 24.24
N GLU A 292 -7.09 -3.90 23.22
CA GLU A 292 -5.65 -3.64 23.34
C GLU A 292 -5.35 -2.14 23.35
N TRP A 293 -6.05 -1.37 22.54
CA TRP A 293 -5.86 0.07 22.29
C TRP A 293 -7.17 0.86 22.47
#